data_fd6dccd2ce2455e32e400d6d51f02499
#
_entry.id   fd6dccd2ce2455e32e400d6d51f02499
#
_cell.length_a   1.000
_cell.length_b   1.000
_cell.length_c   1.000
_cell.angle_alpha   90.00
_cell.angle_beta   90.00
_cell.angle_gamma   90.00
#
_symmetry.space_group_name_H-M   'P 1'
#
loop_
_entity.id
_entity.type
_entity.pdbx_description
1 polymer ?
#
loop_
_entity_poly.entity_id
_entity_poly.type
_entity_poly.pdbx_seq_one_letter_code
_entity_poly.pdbx_strand_id
1 'polypeptide(L)'
;MTEIQLNMYHALALGAAMYALGLVLMKKIPVLSRFCIPAPLVGGLCFAIFNTILYATGTAVITFDDTLQTVFMIFFFTTVGFTVSIPMLLKSGKSVIMLLILSVVMIILQNVVGSGVMALMGKDPLYGLACGSIAMIGGPGTAAGIGPDLDAAGAIGGTTVAVAAATFGLIFGSLLGGPIARKLIVKNHLRDELAEQTVEEDVDDTYYNTHANNFVYGFLLLMFCAGVGNVVSVLLTNLCGFSFPIYIGSMLVAVVVRNVIDHFKIMEFPAAEISTMGNMFLAIFLSMALSGLKLWQLVDLALPMIVALAAEVLLMVVFSLLVVFPIMGRDYDAAMITAGFIGFGMGATSNAMANMQAVSRRYGTSPSAYFVIPMVGGLFNDFFNAAIIAFCIGLLA
;
A
#
# COMPACT_ATOMS: atom_id res chain seq x y z
N MET A 1 -20.82 13.31 -27.23
CA MET A 1 -19.55 13.33 -26.49
C MET A 1 -18.52 12.55 -27.30
N THR A 2 -17.37 13.15 -27.58
CA THR A 2 -16.32 12.47 -28.37
C THR A 2 -15.52 11.53 -27.44
N GLU A 3 -15.37 10.27 -27.81
CA GLU A 3 -14.50 9.32 -27.11
C GLU A 3 -13.13 9.32 -27.76
N ILE A 4 -12.07 9.56 -26.99
CA ILE A 4 -10.69 9.57 -27.43
C ILE A 4 -9.99 8.39 -26.75
N GLN A 5 -9.74 7.33 -27.51
CA GLN A 5 -9.05 6.15 -27.01
C GLN A 5 -7.54 6.28 -27.21
N LEU A 6 -6.79 6.25 -26.12
CA LEU A 6 -5.33 6.21 -26.12
C LEU A 6 -4.85 4.76 -26.16
N ASN A 7 -4.00 4.42 -27.12
CA ASN A 7 -3.37 3.11 -27.17
C ASN A 7 -2.32 2.95 -26.03
N MET A 8 -1.80 1.73 -25.85
CA MET A 8 -0.88 1.41 -24.76
C MET A 8 0.38 2.30 -24.71
N TYR A 9 0.90 2.74 -25.86
CA TYR A 9 2.09 3.61 -25.93
C TYR A 9 1.75 5.06 -25.51
N HIS A 10 0.61 5.57 -25.97
CA HIS A 10 0.13 6.90 -25.56
C HIS A 10 -0.22 6.92 -24.07
N ALA A 11 -0.84 5.86 -23.54
CA ALA A 11 -1.16 5.72 -22.13
C ALA A 11 0.12 5.70 -21.28
N LEU A 12 1.17 4.98 -21.71
CA LEU A 12 2.46 4.96 -21.03
C LEU A 12 3.13 6.34 -21.05
N ALA A 13 3.16 7.01 -22.21
CA ALA A 13 3.77 8.35 -22.33
C ALA A 13 3.04 9.37 -21.44
N LEU A 14 1.72 9.31 -21.38
CA LEU A 14 0.92 10.15 -20.50
C LEU A 14 1.19 9.84 -19.03
N GLY A 15 1.23 8.56 -18.64
CA GLY A 15 1.58 8.13 -17.28
C GLY A 15 2.94 8.69 -16.84
N ALA A 16 3.96 8.60 -17.70
CA ALA A 16 5.28 9.16 -17.43
C ALA A 16 5.25 10.69 -17.30
N ALA A 17 4.51 11.39 -18.16
CA ALA A 17 4.34 12.84 -18.08
C ALA A 17 3.62 13.27 -16.79
N MET A 18 2.57 12.54 -16.38
CA MET A 18 1.85 12.80 -15.13
C MET A 18 2.72 12.51 -13.90
N TYR A 19 3.53 11.47 -13.94
CA TYR A 19 4.51 11.23 -12.88
C TYR A 19 5.51 12.39 -12.75
N ALA A 20 6.06 12.85 -13.86
CA ALA A 20 6.96 14.02 -13.87
C ALA A 20 6.27 15.28 -13.34
N LEU A 21 5.00 15.53 -13.73
CA LEU A 21 4.20 16.62 -13.19
C LEU A 21 4.03 16.49 -11.67
N GLY A 22 3.74 15.29 -11.18
CA GLY A 22 3.62 15.02 -9.75
C GLY A 22 4.90 15.34 -8.98
N LEU A 23 6.08 14.96 -9.50
CA LEU A 23 7.37 15.30 -8.91
C LEU A 23 7.60 16.83 -8.82
N VAL A 24 7.20 17.58 -9.85
CA VAL A 24 7.28 19.04 -9.86
C VAL A 24 6.34 19.66 -8.83
N LEU A 25 5.09 19.16 -8.75
CA LEU A 25 4.10 19.65 -7.80
C LEU A 25 4.49 19.37 -6.34
N MET A 26 5.05 18.19 -6.06
CA MET A 26 5.55 17.87 -4.72
C MET A 26 6.68 18.81 -4.27
N LYS A 27 7.57 19.22 -5.17
CA LYS A 27 8.61 20.21 -4.85
C LYS A 27 8.02 21.61 -4.55
N LYS A 28 6.90 21.96 -5.19
CA LYS A 28 6.27 23.29 -5.04
C LYS A 28 5.28 23.37 -3.90
N ILE A 29 4.68 22.24 -3.50
CA ILE A 29 3.61 22.18 -2.48
C ILE A 29 4.07 21.29 -1.31
N PRO A 30 4.74 21.86 -0.28
CA PRO A 30 5.33 21.08 0.83
C PRO A 30 4.31 20.23 1.62
N VAL A 31 3.04 20.64 1.59
CA VAL A 31 1.95 19.90 2.27
C VAL A 31 1.82 18.47 1.72
N LEU A 32 2.00 18.26 0.40
CA LEU A 32 1.92 16.93 -0.22
C LEU A 32 3.00 15.99 0.34
N SER A 33 4.23 16.48 0.43
CA SER A 33 5.34 15.72 1.03
C SER A 33 5.14 15.46 2.51
N ARG A 34 4.56 16.42 3.24
CA ARG A 34 4.25 16.27 4.68
C ARG A 34 3.29 15.11 4.97
N PHE A 35 2.35 14.84 4.08
CA PHE A 35 1.41 13.73 4.19
C PHE A 35 1.88 12.47 3.46
N CYS A 36 3.14 12.40 3.04
CA CYS A 36 3.74 11.27 2.31
C CYS A 36 2.94 10.85 1.07
N ILE A 37 2.25 11.81 0.41
CA ILE A 37 1.45 11.54 -0.78
C ILE A 37 2.40 11.25 -1.95
N PRO A 38 2.28 10.09 -2.65
CA PRO A 38 3.21 9.74 -3.72
C PRO A 38 3.06 10.65 -4.95
N ALA A 39 4.16 10.97 -5.63
CA ALA A 39 4.14 11.79 -6.85
C ALA A 39 3.22 11.26 -7.96
N PRO A 40 3.18 9.93 -8.24
CA PRO A 40 2.24 9.36 -9.20
C PRO A 40 0.77 9.68 -8.89
N LEU A 41 0.41 9.68 -7.59
CA LEU A 41 -0.95 10.01 -7.15
C LEU A 41 -1.30 11.46 -7.48
N VAL A 42 -0.40 12.40 -7.18
CA VAL A 42 -0.64 13.83 -7.45
C VAL A 42 -0.80 14.08 -8.94
N GLY A 43 0.13 13.59 -9.76
CA GLY A 43 0.08 13.79 -11.21
C GLY A 43 -1.12 13.10 -11.87
N GLY A 44 -1.37 11.83 -11.53
CA GLY A 44 -2.49 11.07 -12.08
C GLY A 44 -3.85 11.69 -11.73
N LEU A 45 -4.05 12.16 -10.49
CA LEU A 45 -5.27 12.86 -10.09
C LEU A 45 -5.45 14.19 -10.84
N CYS A 46 -4.39 14.93 -11.15
CA CYS A 46 -4.52 16.15 -11.99
C CYS A 46 -5.13 15.81 -13.34
N PHE A 47 -4.70 14.71 -13.96
CA PHE A 47 -5.28 14.28 -15.23
C PHE A 47 -6.70 13.72 -15.06
N ALA A 48 -6.97 12.94 -14.01
CA ALA A 48 -8.31 12.43 -13.72
C ALA A 48 -9.34 13.57 -13.52
N ILE A 49 -8.94 14.65 -12.82
CA ILE A 49 -9.77 15.87 -12.68
C ILE A 49 -9.99 16.52 -14.05
N PHE A 50 -8.96 16.69 -14.86
CA PHE A 50 -9.07 17.22 -16.20
C PHE A 50 -10.04 16.41 -17.05
N ASN A 51 -9.92 15.08 -17.07
CA ASN A 51 -10.82 14.18 -17.82
C ASN A 51 -12.26 14.25 -17.28
N THR A 52 -12.43 14.40 -15.96
CA THR A 52 -13.75 14.59 -15.34
C THR A 52 -14.42 15.90 -15.78
N ILE A 53 -13.66 16.98 -15.91
CA ILE A 53 -14.19 18.26 -16.42
C ILE A 53 -14.62 18.10 -17.88
N LEU A 54 -13.84 17.44 -18.72
CA LEU A 54 -14.20 17.14 -20.11
C LEU A 54 -15.50 16.32 -20.20
N TYR A 55 -15.63 15.32 -19.32
CA TYR A 55 -16.84 14.49 -19.21
C TYR A 55 -18.06 15.33 -18.80
N ALA A 56 -17.94 16.11 -17.72
CA ALA A 56 -19.02 16.92 -17.17
C ALA A 56 -19.52 18.03 -18.14
N THR A 57 -18.61 18.57 -18.96
CA THR A 57 -18.95 19.52 -20.00
C THR A 57 -19.56 18.89 -21.26
N GLY A 58 -19.62 17.54 -21.32
CA GLY A 58 -20.13 16.82 -22.50
C GLY A 58 -19.24 16.91 -23.75
N THR A 59 -18.02 17.44 -23.61
CA THR A 59 -17.07 17.68 -24.70
C THR A 59 -16.43 16.41 -25.19
N ALA A 60 -15.71 15.69 -24.29
CA ALA A 60 -15.00 14.47 -24.61
C ALA A 60 -14.80 13.60 -23.36
N VAL A 61 -14.49 12.32 -23.57
CA VAL A 61 -13.93 11.43 -22.54
C VAL A 61 -12.69 10.75 -23.11
N ILE A 62 -11.62 10.70 -22.31
CA ILE A 62 -10.37 10.03 -22.67
C ILE A 62 -10.34 8.68 -21.97
N THR A 63 -10.22 7.61 -22.76
CA THR A 63 -10.10 6.23 -22.29
C THR A 63 -8.71 5.68 -22.60
N PHE A 64 -8.25 4.70 -21.82
CA PHE A 64 -6.88 4.19 -21.87
C PHE A 64 -6.87 2.69 -22.17
N ASP A 65 -5.87 2.27 -22.93
CA ASP A 65 -5.47 0.89 -23.01
C ASP A 65 -4.63 0.56 -21.75
N ASP A 66 -5.06 -0.42 -20.98
CA ASP A 66 -4.50 -0.80 -19.68
C ASP A 66 -3.46 -1.95 -19.76
N THR A 67 -3.13 -2.40 -20.97
CA THR A 67 -2.21 -3.54 -21.19
C THR A 67 -0.87 -3.33 -20.48
N LEU A 68 -0.18 -2.21 -20.72
CA LEU A 68 1.10 -1.93 -20.08
C LEU A 68 0.96 -1.62 -18.59
N GLN A 69 -0.13 -0.98 -18.18
CA GLN A 69 -0.45 -0.78 -16.77
C GLN A 69 -0.50 -2.12 -16.03
N THR A 70 -1.20 -3.10 -16.58
CA THR A 70 -1.30 -4.46 -16.03
C THR A 70 0.06 -5.16 -15.97
N VAL A 71 0.90 -5.04 -17.00
CA VAL A 71 2.25 -5.61 -17.00
C VAL A 71 3.10 -5.03 -15.86
N PHE A 72 3.14 -3.69 -15.71
CA PHE A 72 3.90 -3.05 -14.64
C PHE A 72 3.33 -3.36 -13.25
N MET A 73 2.02 -3.50 -13.12
CA MET A 73 1.37 -3.96 -11.90
C MET A 73 1.82 -5.37 -11.51
N ILE A 74 1.82 -6.33 -12.44
CA ILE A 74 2.28 -7.70 -12.20
C ILE A 74 3.75 -7.69 -11.77
N PHE A 75 4.61 -6.92 -12.42
CA PHE A 75 6.01 -6.80 -12.04
C PHE A 75 6.16 -6.22 -10.63
N PHE A 76 5.40 -5.18 -10.29
CA PHE A 76 5.40 -4.62 -8.93
C PHE A 76 5.01 -5.68 -7.88
N PHE A 77 3.88 -6.35 -8.03
CA PHE A 77 3.45 -7.37 -7.06
C PHE A 77 4.40 -8.58 -7.02
N THR A 78 5.06 -8.91 -8.12
CA THR A 78 6.12 -9.92 -8.11
C THR A 78 7.29 -9.50 -7.21
N THR A 79 7.70 -8.21 -7.25
CA THR A 79 8.72 -7.70 -6.33
C THR A 79 8.27 -7.77 -4.86
N VAL A 80 6.98 -7.53 -4.58
CA VAL A 80 6.40 -7.73 -3.23
C VAL A 80 6.56 -9.18 -2.77
N GLY A 81 6.33 -10.17 -3.65
CA GLY A 81 6.57 -11.58 -3.32
C GLY A 81 8.02 -11.86 -2.92
N PHE A 82 8.98 -11.25 -3.59
CA PHE A 82 10.41 -11.41 -3.26
C PHE A 82 10.82 -10.83 -1.90
N THR A 83 10.02 -9.98 -1.27
CA THR A 83 10.33 -9.47 0.07
C THR A 83 10.14 -10.52 1.16
N VAL A 84 9.34 -11.57 0.91
CA VAL A 84 8.99 -12.60 1.89
C VAL A 84 10.08 -13.66 2.00
N SER A 85 10.97 -13.51 2.99
CA SER A 85 12.01 -14.50 3.34
C SER A 85 11.67 -15.15 4.68
N ILE A 86 11.38 -16.45 4.67
CA ILE A 86 11.08 -17.23 5.89
C ILE A 86 12.28 -17.28 6.85
N PRO A 87 13.53 -17.50 6.39
CA PRO A 87 14.69 -17.43 7.29
C PRO A 87 14.86 -16.07 7.96
N MET A 88 14.57 -14.97 7.25
CA MET A 88 14.61 -13.62 7.79
C MET A 88 13.53 -13.42 8.85
N LEU A 89 12.29 -13.85 8.58
CA LEU A 89 11.18 -13.79 9.53
C LEU A 89 11.48 -14.55 10.82
N LEU A 90 11.97 -15.77 10.72
CA LEU A 90 12.29 -16.60 11.90
C LEU A 90 13.44 -16.03 12.74
N LYS A 91 14.39 -15.31 12.12
CA LYS A 91 15.49 -14.62 12.82
C LYS A 91 15.08 -13.28 13.43
N SER A 92 13.99 -12.67 12.98
CA SER A 92 13.57 -11.31 13.35
C SER A 92 13.05 -11.16 14.78
N GLY A 93 12.88 -12.25 15.50
CA GLY A 93 12.46 -12.25 16.90
C GLY A 93 10.96 -12.16 17.15
N LYS A 94 10.59 -12.29 18.42
CA LYS A 94 9.18 -12.40 18.86
C LYS A 94 8.35 -11.17 18.52
N SER A 95 8.92 -9.98 18.62
CA SER A 95 8.19 -8.71 18.39
C SER A 95 7.72 -8.55 16.95
N VAL A 96 8.53 -8.98 15.96
CA VAL A 96 8.14 -8.92 14.53
C VAL A 96 7.00 -9.90 14.28
N ILE A 97 7.10 -11.14 14.75
CA ILE A 97 6.05 -12.16 14.56
C ILE A 97 4.75 -11.71 15.24
N MET A 98 4.83 -11.15 16.45
CA MET A 98 3.68 -10.66 17.18
C MET A 98 2.99 -9.51 16.44
N LEU A 99 3.77 -8.52 15.98
CA LEU A 99 3.23 -7.39 15.23
C LEU A 99 2.65 -7.83 13.87
N LEU A 100 3.27 -8.82 13.21
CA LEU A 100 2.73 -9.38 11.97
C LEU A 100 1.37 -10.04 12.19
N ILE A 101 1.21 -10.81 13.26
CA ILE A 101 -0.09 -11.41 13.63
C ILE A 101 -1.13 -10.30 13.87
N LEU A 102 -0.77 -9.26 14.63
CA LEU A 102 -1.66 -8.14 14.89
C LEU A 102 -2.03 -7.39 13.59
N SER A 103 -1.11 -7.28 12.65
CA SER A 103 -1.35 -6.68 11.35
C SER A 103 -2.32 -7.52 10.51
N VAL A 104 -2.15 -8.84 10.47
CA VAL A 104 -3.08 -9.76 9.78
C VAL A 104 -4.48 -9.68 10.39
N VAL A 105 -4.59 -9.64 11.71
CA VAL A 105 -5.88 -9.44 12.40
C VAL A 105 -6.51 -8.10 11.99
N MET A 106 -5.69 -7.04 11.92
CA MET A 106 -6.18 -5.71 11.51
C MET A 106 -6.67 -5.71 10.06
N ILE A 107 -5.97 -6.38 9.13
CA ILE A 107 -6.41 -6.55 7.73
C ILE A 107 -7.81 -7.17 7.68
N ILE A 108 -8.03 -8.24 8.43
CA ILE A 108 -9.34 -8.91 8.48
C ILE A 108 -10.41 -7.99 9.05
N LEU A 109 -10.11 -7.31 10.16
CA LEU A 109 -11.06 -6.40 10.81
C LEU A 109 -11.43 -5.22 9.91
N GLN A 110 -10.49 -4.63 9.19
CA GLN A 110 -10.76 -3.55 8.24
C GLN A 110 -11.71 -4.02 7.13
N ASN A 111 -11.49 -5.20 6.56
CA ASN A 111 -12.37 -5.74 5.54
C ASN A 111 -13.77 -6.04 6.07
N VAL A 112 -13.88 -6.58 7.29
CA VAL A 112 -15.17 -6.85 7.93
C VAL A 112 -15.91 -5.56 8.27
N VAL A 113 -15.24 -4.58 8.85
CA VAL A 113 -15.86 -3.29 9.23
C VAL A 113 -16.25 -2.51 7.99
N GLY A 114 -15.36 -2.38 7.00
CA GLY A 114 -15.67 -1.69 5.75
C GLY A 114 -16.87 -2.30 5.03
N SER A 115 -16.84 -3.64 4.81
CA SER A 115 -17.94 -4.35 4.15
C SER A 115 -19.23 -4.31 4.96
N GLY A 116 -19.13 -4.41 6.29
CA GLY A 116 -20.29 -4.30 7.19
C GLY A 116 -20.97 -2.93 7.12
N VAL A 117 -20.18 -1.84 7.14
CA VAL A 117 -20.71 -0.47 7.03
C VAL A 117 -21.40 -0.26 5.68
N MET A 118 -20.79 -0.71 4.57
CA MET A 118 -21.40 -0.58 3.24
C MET A 118 -22.71 -1.37 3.15
N ALA A 119 -22.75 -2.60 3.66
CA ALA A 119 -23.96 -3.41 3.72
C ALA A 119 -25.07 -2.75 4.55
N LEU A 120 -24.75 -2.17 5.72
CA LEU A 120 -25.70 -1.45 6.56
C LEU A 120 -26.27 -0.19 5.87
N MET A 121 -25.50 0.42 4.98
CA MET A 121 -25.95 1.56 4.18
C MET A 121 -26.65 1.15 2.86
N GLY A 122 -26.92 -0.14 2.67
CA GLY A 122 -27.59 -0.66 1.47
C GLY A 122 -26.74 -0.61 0.20
N LYS A 123 -25.41 -0.58 0.35
CA LYS A 123 -24.44 -0.65 -0.75
C LYS A 123 -23.79 -2.04 -0.80
N ASP A 124 -23.23 -2.37 -1.96
CA ASP A 124 -22.50 -3.63 -2.13
C ASP A 124 -21.33 -3.72 -1.15
N PRO A 125 -21.18 -4.83 -0.39
CA PRO A 125 -20.05 -5.04 0.53
C PRO A 125 -18.66 -4.95 -0.12
N LEU A 126 -18.53 -5.19 -1.42
CA LEU A 126 -17.28 -5.05 -2.17
C LEU A 126 -16.71 -3.61 -2.10
N TYR A 127 -17.57 -2.56 -2.06
CA TYR A 127 -17.09 -1.19 -1.81
C TYR A 127 -16.48 -1.04 -0.41
N GLY A 128 -16.88 -1.90 0.53
CA GLY A 128 -16.30 -1.93 1.86
C GLY A 128 -14.87 -2.45 1.87
N LEU A 129 -14.54 -3.43 1.03
CA LEU A 129 -13.14 -3.85 0.82
C LEU A 129 -12.31 -2.70 0.25
N ALA A 130 -12.89 -1.91 -0.68
CA ALA A 130 -12.24 -0.72 -1.25
C ALA A 130 -11.90 0.33 -0.17
N CYS A 131 -12.76 0.53 0.83
CA CYS A 131 -12.53 1.43 1.97
C CYS A 131 -11.73 0.78 3.11
N GLY A 132 -11.66 -0.55 3.16
CA GLY A 132 -10.96 -1.35 4.16
C GLY A 132 -9.48 -1.53 3.88
N SER A 133 -8.98 -2.75 4.01
CA SER A 133 -7.55 -3.01 3.95
C SER A 133 -6.90 -2.72 2.59
N ILE A 134 -7.67 -2.73 1.48
CA ILE A 134 -7.18 -2.34 0.15
C ILE A 134 -6.61 -0.92 0.19
N ALA A 135 -7.38 0.01 0.76
CA ALA A 135 -7.00 1.41 0.84
C ALA A 135 -6.12 1.72 2.07
N MET A 136 -6.49 1.19 3.23
CA MET A 136 -5.89 1.55 4.51
C MET A 136 -4.47 0.97 4.64
N ILE A 137 -4.33 -0.33 4.61
CA ILE A 137 -3.04 -1.01 4.74
C ILE A 137 -2.29 -1.04 3.41
N GLY A 138 -3.00 -1.35 2.30
CA GLY A 138 -2.39 -1.47 0.99
C GLY A 138 -2.02 -0.14 0.34
N GLY A 139 -2.68 0.95 0.76
CA GLY A 139 -2.41 2.28 0.23
C GLY A 139 -2.75 2.45 -1.26
N PRO A 140 -2.27 3.55 -1.90
CA PRO A 140 -2.60 3.85 -3.30
C PRO A 140 -2.16 2.78 -4.30
N GLY A 141 -1.05 2.08 -4.02
CA GLY A 141 -0.52 1.03 -4.89
C GLY A 141 -1.47 -0.16 -4.99
N THR A 142 -1.87 -0.70 -3.85
CA THR A 142 -2.82 -1.81 -3.76
C THR A 142 -4.21 -1.39 -4.23
N ALA A 143 -4.65 -0.17 -3.89
CA ALA A 143 -5.92 0.38 -4.35
C ALA A 143 -6.01 0.47 -5.88
N ALA A 144 -4.96 0.95 -6.54
CA ALA A 144 -4.91 1.02 -8.00
C ALA A 144 -4.74 -0.35 -8.66
N GLY A 145 -3.99 -1.27 -8.01
CA GLY A 145 -3.72 -2.60 -8.54
C GLY A 145 -4.90 -3.57 -8.40
N ILE A 146 -5.56 -3.59 -7.24
CA ILE A 146 -6.66 -4.51 -6.94
C ILE A 146 -8.05 -3.90 -7.27
N GLY A 147 -8.13 -2.57 -7.32
CA GLY A 147 -9.39 -1.89 -7.64
C GLY A 147 -10.11 -2.42 -8.89
N PRO A 148 -9.43 -2.67 -10.02
CA PRO A 148 -10.05 -3.25 -11.21
C PRO A 148 -10.70 -4.62 -10.97
N ASP A 149 -10.20 -5.41 -10.03
CA ASP A 149 -10.83 -6.70 -9.67
C ASP A 149 -12.17 -6.49 -8.97
N LEU A 150 -12.32 -5.40 -8.17
CA LEU A 150 -13.61 -5.02 -7.58
C LEU A 150 -14.60 -4.57 -8.65
N ASP A 151 -14.14 -3.77 -9.63
CA ASP A 151 -14.96 -3.35 -10.77
C ASP A 151 -15.45 -4.56 -11.57
N ALA A 152 -14.57 -5.53 -11.81
CA ALA A 152 -14.88 -6.78 -12.52
C ALA A 152 -15.83 -7.68 -11.72
N ALA A 153 -15.76 -7.65 -10.38
CA ALA A 153 -16.65 -8.38 -9.48
C ALA A 153 -18.04 -7.72 -9.32
N GLY A 154 -18.28 -6.56 -9.95
CA GLY A 154 -19.57 -5.87 -9.97
C GLY A 154 -19.65 -4.56 -9.21
N ALA A 155 -18.63 -4.21 -8.42
CA ALA A 155 -18.56 -2.92 -7.71
C ALA A 155 -18.06 -1.81 -8.64
N ILE A 156 -18.88 -1.37 -9.58
CA ILE A 156 -18.53 -0.36 -10.60
C ILE A 156 -18.07 0.94 -9.93
N GLY A 157 -16.85 1.39 -10.24
CA GLY A 157 -16.21 2.54 -9.57
C GLY A 157 -15.41 2.15 -8.32
N GLY A 158 -15.29 0.85 -8.00
CA GLY A 158 -14.52 0.32 -6.89
C GLY A 158 -13.07 0.77 -6.88
N THR A 159 -12.42 0.79 -8.05
CA THR A 159 -11.07 1.37 -8.21
C THR A 159 -11.02 2.82 -7.73
N THR A 160 -11.97 3.64 -8.16
CA THR A 160 -12.00 5.07 -7.82
C THR A 160 -12.26 5.27 -6.32
N VAL A 161 -13.15 4.48 -5.72
CA VAL A 161 -13.42 4.46 -4.27
C VAL A 161 -12.16 4.07 -3.49
N ALA A 162 -11.49 2.98 -3.89
CA ALA A 162 -10.29 2.49 -3.22
C ALA A 162 -9.15 3.53 -3.22
N VAL A 163 -8.92 4.20 -4.35
CA VAL A 163 -7.88 5.24 -4.47
C VAL A 163 -8.22 6.48 -3.65
N ALA A 164 -9.48 6.93 -3.68
CA ALA A 164 -9.94 8.04 -2.85
C ALA A 164 -9.80 7.71 -1.35
N ALA A 165 -10.19 6.51 -0.95
CA ALA A 165 -10.03 6.00 0.40
C ALA A 165 -8.55 5.91 0.83
N ALA A 166 -7.66 5.43 -0.05
CA ALA A 166 -6.22 5.36 0.21
C ALA A 166 -5.60 6.76 0.41
N THR A 167 -6.04 7.75 -0.38
CA THR A 167 -5.59 9.14 -0.19
C THR A 167 -6.01 9.69 1.18
N PHE A 168 -7.24 9.41 1.60
CA PHE A 168 -7.73 9.73 2.94
C PHE A 168 -6.89 9.03 4.01
N GLY A 169 -6.61 7.74 3.83
CA GLY A 169 -5.79 6.94 4.72
C GLY A 169 -4.39 7.53 4.93
N LEU A 170 -3.70 7.94 3.86
CA LEU A 170 -2.39 8.61 3.94
C LEU A 170 -2.43 9.86 4.83
N ILE A 171 -3.46 10.68 4.69
CA ILE A 171 -3.61 11.92 5.49
C ILE A 171 -3.83 11.57 6.96
N PHE A 172 -4.79 10.72 7.28
CA PHE A 172 -5.13 10.37 8.66
C PHE A 172 -4.05 9.52 9.32
N GLY A 173 -3.40 8.61 8.57
CA GLY A 173 -2.24 7.85 9.04
C GLY A 173 -1.09 8.74 9.50
N SER A 174 -0.81 9.82 8.77
CA SER A 174 0.22 10.81 9.15
C SER A 174 -0.21 11.69 10.34
N LEU A 175 -1.50 11.97 10.48
CA LEU A 175 -2.00 12.88 11.52
C LEU A 175 -2.16 12.20 12.89
N LEU A 176 -2.48 10.91 12.95
CA LEU A 176 -2.91 10.25 14.18
C LEU A 176 -1.77 9.56 14.95
N GLY A 177 -0.79 8.99 14.25
CA GLY A 177 0.22 8.15 14.88
C GLY A 177 1.04 8.89 15.95
N GLY A 178 1.57 10.06 15.62
CA GLY A 178 2.35 10.89 16.54
C GLY A 178 1.59 11.33 17.79
N PRO A 179 0.42 11.98 17.65
CA PRO A 179 -0.41 12.39 18.79
C PRO A 179 -0.85 11.24 19.71
N ILE A 180 -1.20 10.07 19.14
CA ILE A 180 -1.62 8.91 19.92
C ILE A 180 -0.45 8.36 20.72
N ALA A 181 0.72 8.18 20.11
CA ALA A 181 1.92 7.74 20.81
C ALA A 181 2.32 8.72 21.91
N ARG A 182 2.29 10.03 21.64
CA ARG A 182 2.54 11.06 22.67
C ARG A 182 1.58 10.92 23.85
N LYS A 183 0.27 10.72 23.58
CA LYS A 183 -0.72 10.51 24.64
C LYS A 183 -0.38 9.27 25.48
N LEU A 184 0.07 8.17 24.86
CA LEU A 184 0.47 6.97 25.57
C LEU A 184 1.71 7.20 26.44
N ILE A 185 2.73 7.89 25.90
CA ILE A 185 3.98 8.21 26.62
C ILE A 185 3.70 9.05 27.86
N VAL A 186 2.97 10.16 27.70
CA VAL A 186 2.67 11.09 28.78
C VAL A 186 1.74 10.45 29.83
N LYS A 187 0.66 9.76 29.39
CA LYS A 187 -0.30 9.15 30.31
C LYS A 187 0.32 8.05 31.18
N ASN A 188 1.26 7.28 30.63
CA ASN A 188 1.86 6.15 31.32
C ASN A 188 3.26 6.47 31.89
N HIS A 189 3.72 7.72 31.82
CA HIS A 189 5.03 8.16 32.30
C HIS A 189 6.19 7.30 31.75
N LEU A 190 6.15 6.99 30.46
CA LEU A 190 7.09 6.04 29.86
C LEU A 190 8.48 6.63 29.61
N ARG A 191 8.56 7.94 29.35
CA ARG A 191 9.80 8.66 29.10
C ARG A 191 9.60 10.17 29.26
N ASP A 192 10.61 10.86 29.81
CA ASP A 192 10.61 12.32 29.91
C ASP A 192 10.89 12.97 28.56
N GLU A 193 10.38 14.20 28.35
CA GLU A 193 10.70 14.97 27.16
C GLU A 193 12.19 15.36 27.17
N LEU A 194 12.88 15.09 26.06
CA LEU A 194 14.25 15.57 25.89
C LEU A 194 14.22 17.08 25.63
N ALA A 195 15.17 17.84 26.20
CA ALA A 195 15.44 19.20 25.74
C ALA A 195 15.70 19.13 24.21
N GLU A 196 15.12 20.07 23.44
CA GLU A 196 15.18 20.07 21.97
C GLU A 196 16.62 19.77 21.48
N GLN A 197 16.88 18.51 21.17
CA GLN A 197 18.05 18.12 20.42
C GLN A 197 17.62 18.20 18.95
N THR A 198 18.36 18.98 18.18
CA THR A 198 18.41 18.83 16.74
C THR A 198 18.93 17.42 16.46
N VAL A 199 17.97 16.50 16.28
CA VAL A 199 18.30 15.21 15.67
C VAL A 199 18.70 15.58 14.24
N GLU A 200 20.02 15.57 13.97
CA GLU A 200 20.50 15.56 12.59
C GLU A 200 19.72 14.44 11.87
N GLU A 201 19.11 14.82 10.77
CA GLU A 201 18.52 13.85 9.86
C GLU A 201 19.68 12.98 9.34
N ASP A 202 20.01 11.91 10.06
CA ASP A 202 20.53 10.72 9.41
C ASP A 202 19.35 10.20 8.57
N VAL A 203 19.11 10.88 7.47
CA VAL A 203 18.56 10.26 6.28
C VAL A 203 19.57 9.19 5.97
N ASP A 204 19.23 7.96 6.37
CA ASP A 204 19.96 6.78 5.94
C ASP A 204 19.75 6.71 4.41
N ASP A 205 20.44 7.58 3.68
CA ASP A 205 20.79 7.41 2.29
C ASP A 205 21.71 6.19 2.25
N THR A 206 21.15 5.03 2.55
CA THR A 206 21.74 3.78 2.15
C THR A 206 21.71 3.82 0.63
N TYR A 207 22.72 4.46 0.06
CA TYR A 207 23.12 4.27 -1.33
C TYR A 207 23.35 2.76 -1.44
N TYR A 208 22.31 2.04 -1.86
CA TYR A 208 22.47 0.67 -2.26
C TYR A 208 23.50 0.71 -3.39
N ASN A 209 24.69 0.17 -3.15
CA ASN A 209 25.66 -0.08 -4.19
C ASN A 209 25.05 -1.13 -5.13
N THR A 210 24.31 -0.66 -6.11
CA THR A 210 23.63 -1.50 -7.09
C THR A 210 24.64 -1.86 -8.17
N HIS A 211 24.74 -3.15 -8.47
CA HIS A 211 25.64 -3.65 -9.52
C HIS A 211 24.84 -3.97 -10.78
N ALA A 212 25.34 -3.54 -11.95
CA ALA A 212 24.65 -3.74 -13.24
C ALA A 212 24.29 -5.21 -13.51
N ASN A 213 25.16 -6.16 -13.15
CA ASN A 213 24.88 -7.59 -13.31
C ASN A 213 23.72 -8.06 -12.42
N ASN A 214 23.62 -7.54 -11.21
CA ASN A 214 22.55 -7.88 -10.28
C ASN A 214 21.21 -7.35 -10.75
N PHE A 215 21.16 -6.19 -11.44
CA PHE A 215 19.95 -5.72 -12.11
C PHE A 215 19.48 -6.70 -13.18
N VAL A 216 20.39 -7.21 -14.00
CA VAL A 216 20.05 -8.19 -15.03
C VAL A 216 19.50 -9.47 -14.39
N TYR A 217 20.17 -10.02 -13.38
CA TYR A 217 19.69 -11.21 -12.68
C TYR A 217 18.35 -10.98 -11.99
N GLY A 218 18.18 -9.86 -11.28
CA GLY A 218 16.91 -9.49 -10.64
C GLY A 218 15.78 -9.37 -11.64
N PHE A 219 16.03 -8.74 -12.79
CA PHE A 219 15.04 -8.56 -13.84
C PHE A 219 14.65 -9.91 -14.50
N LEU A 220 15.62 -10.80 -14.74
CA LEU A 220 15.33 -12.14 -15.27
C LEU A 220 14.50 -12.99 -14.29
N LEU A 221 14.83 -12.94 -12.99
CA LEU A 221 14.04 -13.59 -11.95
C LEU A 221 12.60 -13.07 -11.93
N LEU A 222 12.44 -11.75 -12.03
CA LEU A 222 11.14 -11.09 -12.04
C LEU A 222 10.31 -11.52 -13.26
N MET A 223 10.89 -11.49 -14.46
CA MET A 223 10.21 -11.96 -15.68
C MET A 223 9.81 -13.43 -15.60
N PHE A 224 10.70 -14.28 -15.09
CA PHE A 224 10.43 -15.70 -14.88
C PHE A 224 9.24 -15.90 -13.93
N CYS A 225 9.26 -15.25 -12.76
CA CYS A 225 8.18 -15.36 -11.77
C CYS A 225 6.85 -14.80 -12.30
N ALA A 226 6.88 -13.71 -13.04
CA ALA A 226 5.68 -13.14 -13.67
C ALA A 226 5.06 -14.10 -14.70
N GLY A 227 5.90 -14.73 -15.55
CA GLY A 227 5.44 -15.68 -16.56
C GLY A 227 4.89 -16.98 -15.96
N VAL A 228 5.63 -17.61 -15.04
CA VAL A 228 5.19 -18.83 -14.35
C VAL A 228 3.98 -18.57 -13.46
N GLY A 229 3.90 -17.37 -12.89
CA GLY A 229 2.81 -16.95 -12.01
C GLY A 229 1.43 -16.99 -12.66
N ASN A 230 1.34 -16.72 -13.97
CA ASN A 230 0.09 -16.87 -14.71
C ASN A 230 -0.42 -18.32 -14.66
N VAL A 231 0.45 -19.30 -14.84
CA VAL A 231 0.09 -20.73 -14.74
C VAL A 231 -0.39 -21.07 -13.33
N VAL A 232 0.29 -20.54 -12.30
CA VAL A 232 -0.09 -20.76 -10.88
C VAL A 232 -1.43 -20.12 -10.57
N SER A 233 -1.73 -18.91 -11.06
CA SER A 233 -3.06 -18.29 -10.89
C SER A 233 -4.18 -19.12 -11.53
N VAL A 234 -3.97 -19.64 -12.72
CA VAL A 234 -4.94 -20.53 -13.40
C VAL A 234 -5.15 -21.82 -12.60
N LEU A 235 -4.08 -22.44 -12.09
CA LEU A 235 -4.18 -23.63 -11.25
C LEU A 235 -4.95 -23.36 -9.96
N LEU A 236 -4.68 -22.26 -9.29
CA LEU A 236 -5.38 -21.86 -8.06
C LEU A 236 -6.86 -21.59 -8.34
N THR A 237 -7.18 -20.91 -9.43
CA THR A 237 -8.57 -20.67 -9.87
C THR A 237 -9.32 -21.99 -10.07
N ASN A 238 -8.71 -22.96 -10.73
CA ASN A 238 -9.31 -24.26 -10.96
C ASN A 238 -9.49 -25.10 -9.68
N LEU A 239 -8.57 -24.96 -8.71
CA LEU A 239 -8.62 -25.71 -7.45
C LEU A 239 -9.61 -25.11 -6.45
N CYS A 240 -9.67 -23.79 -6.36
CA CYS A 240 -10.48 -23.10 -5.34
C CYS A 240 -11.89 -22.74 -5.82
N GLY A 241 -12.15 -22.75 -7.14
CA GLY A 241 -13.47 -22.45 -7.70
C GLY A 241 -13.81 -20.97 -7.81
N PHE A 242 -12.87 -20.06 -7.51
CA PHE A 242 -13.00 -18.61 -7.70
C PHE A 242 -11.75 -18.04 -8.39
N SER A 243 -11.90 -16.92 -9.10
CA SER A 243 -10.84 -16.34 -9.92
C SER A 243 -9.69 -15.75 -9.08
N PHE A 244 -8.47 -16.23 -9.33
CA PHE A 244 -7.26 -15.62 -8.79
C PHE A 244 -6.60 -14.72 -9.84
N PRO A 245 -6.42 -13.42 -9.56
CA PRO A 245 -5.68 -12.52 -10.43
C PRO A 245 -4.24 -12.99 -10.73
N ILE A 246 -3.71 -12.63 -11.89
CA ILE A 246 -2.37 -13.06 -12.34
C ILE A 246 -1.27 -12.65 -11.37
N TYR A 247 -1.37 -11.46 -10.77
CA TYR A 247 -0.36 -10.96 -9.84
C TYR A 247 -0.25 -11.82 -8.56
N ILE A 248 -1.32 -12.48 -8.11
CA ILE A 248 -1.28 -13.39 -6.94
C ILE A 248 -0.38 -14.58 -7.23
N GLY A 249 -0.54 -15.24 -8.39
CA GLY A 249 0.34 -16.36 -8.76
C GLY A 249 1.79 -15.92 -8.92
N SER A 250 2.02 -14.77 -9.55
CA SER A 250 3.37 -14.21 -9.72
C SER A 250 4.04 -13.90 -8.38
N MET A 251 3.30 -13.34 -7.44
CA MET A 251 3.76 -13.07 -6.09
C MET A 251 4.10 -14.36 -5.33
N LEU A 252 3.25 -15.39 -5.40
CA LEU A 252 3.50 -16.70 -4.78
C LEU A 252 4.74 -17.40 -5.34
N VAL A 253 4.91 -17.39 -6.67
CA VAL A 253 6.11 -17.94 -7.32
C VAL A 253 7.36 -17.20 -6.85
N ALA A 254 7.30 -15.87 -6.74
CA ALA A 254 8.41 -15.07 -6.24
C ALA A 254 8.77 -15.41 -4.78
N VAL A 255 7.78 -15.63 -3.90
CA VAL A 255 8.02 -16.14 -2.53
C VAL A 255 8.77 -17.47 -2.55
N VAL A 256 8.31 -18.42 -3.38
CA VAL A 256 8.96 -19.75 -3.47
C VAL A 256 10.39 -19.60 -3.96
N VAL A 257 10.60 -18.86 -5.07
CA VAL A 257 11.94 -18.66 -5.66
C VAL A 257 12.87 -17.97 -4.66
N ARG A 258 12.40 -16.95 -3.95
CA ARG A 258 13.18 -16.27 -2.90
C ARG A 258 13.64 -17.24 -1.83
N ASN A 259 12.74 -18.03 -1.30
CA ASN A 259 13.06 -18.96 -0.19
C ASN A 259 13.91 -20.15 -0.64
N VAL A 260 13.79 -20.59 -1.91
CA VAL A 260 14.70 -21.59 -2.50
C VAL A 260 16.13 -21.04 -2.62
N ILE A 261 16.26 -19.78 -3.13
CA ILE A 261 17.58 -19.13 -3.25
C ILE A 261 18.23 -18.99 -1.85
N ASP A 262 17.47 -18.51 -0.87
CA ASP A 262 17.96 -18.32 0.50
C ASP A 262 18.35 -19.65 1.19
N HIS A 263 17.54 -20.70 1.00
CA HIS A 263 17.76 -22.02 1.61
C HIS A 263 18.99 -22.72 1.05
N PHE A 264 19.09 -22.80 -0.28
CA PHE A 264 20.19 -23.50 -0.97
C PHE A 264 21.42 -22.62 -1.19
N LYS A 265 21.35 -21.32 -0.85
CA LYS A 265 22.43 -20.33 -1.08
C LYS A 265 22.94 -20.34 -2.52
N ILE A 266 22.03 -20.45 -3.48
CA ILE A 266 22.34 -20.56 -4.92
C ILE A 266 23.11 -19.33 -5.42
N MET A 267 22.72 -18.16 -4.92
CA MET A 267 23.32 -16.86 -5.25
C MET A 267 23.02 -15.85 -4.15
N GLU A 268 23.77 -14.75 -4.09
CA GLU A 268 23.38 -13.60 -3.30
C GLU A 268 22.16 -12.95 -3.93
N PHE A 269 21.06 -12.85 -3.16
CA PHE A 269 19.79 -12.34 -3.69
C PHE A 269 19.89 -10.83 -3.91
N PRO A 270 19.59 -10.32 -5.12
CA PRO A 270 19.72 -8.91 -5.48
C PRO A 270 18.56 -8.07 -4.94
N ALA A 271 18.44 -7.98 -3.60
CA ALA A 271 17.31 -7.37 -2.93
C ALA A 271 17.19 -5.86 -3.22
N ALA A 272 18.31 -5.14 -3.28
CA ALA A 272 18.36 -3.71 -3.54
C ALA A 272 17.89 -3.37 -4.95
N GLU A 273 18.36 -4.15 -5.93
CA GLU A 273 18.03 -3.97 -7.33
C GLU A 273 16.56 -4.30 -7.59
N ILE A 274 16.04 -5.40 -7.01
CA ILE A 274 14.63 -5.78 -7.10
C ILE A 274 13.74 -4.71 -6.44
N SER A 275 14.12 -4.17 -5.27
CA SER A 275 13.39 -3.08 -4.62
C SER A 275 13.36 -1.81 -5.49
N THR A 276 14.49 -1.46 -6.10
CA THR A 276 14.57 -0.32 -7.01
C THR A 276 13.66 -0.49 -8.23
N MET A 277 13.68 -1.67 -8.85
CA MET A 277 12.77 -2.01 -9.95
C MET A 277 11.31 -1.98 -9.51
N GLY A 278 10.99 -2.50 -8.32
CA GLY A 278 9.65 -2.47 -7.75
C GLY A 278 9.11 -1.05 -7.61
N ASN A 279 9.91 -0.13 -7.09
CA ASN A 279 9.56 1.29 -6.99
C ASN A 279 9.33 1.96 -8.35
N MET A 280 10.14 1.62 -9.37
CA MET A 280 9.95 2.11 -10.73
C MET A 280 8.64 1.60 -11.34
N PHE A 281 8.36 0.29 -11.23
CA PHE A 281 7.13 -0.30 -11.74
C PHE A 281 5.91 0.23 -11.02
N LEU A 282 5.97 0.38 -9.69
CA LEU A 282 4.92 1.01 -8.89
C LEU A 282 4.63 2.44 -9.38
N ALA A 283 5.65 3.26 -9.58
CA ALA A 283 5.48 4.64 -10.01
C ALA A 283 4.80 4.75 -11.39
N ILE A 284 5.19 3.90 -12.33
CA ILE A 284 4.65 3.90 -13.70
C ILE A 284 3.21 3.40 -13.69
N PHE A 285 2.94 2.20 -13.14
CA PHE A 285 1.59 1.64 -13.17
C PHE A 285 0.61 2.52 -12.39
N LEU A 286 1.03 3.04 -11.23
CA LEU A 286 0.20 3.88 -10.39
C LEU A 286 -0.18 5.19 -11.11
N SER A 287 0.78 5.82 -11.80
CA SER A 287 0.51 7.04 -12.57
C SER A 287 -0.46 6.80 -13.73
N MET A 288 -0.34 5.65 -14.44
CA MET A 288 -1.27 5.27 -15.50
C MET A 288 -2.67 4.98 -14.93
N ALA A 289 -2.76 4.16 -13.89
CA ALA A 289 -4.02 3.79 -13.25
C ALA A 289 -4.79 5.01 -12.74
N LEU A 290 -4.09 5.93 -12.06
CA LEU A 290 -4.70 7.13 -11.49
C LEU A 290 -5.14 8.14 -12.57
N SER A 291 -4.44 8.19 -13.69
CA SER A 291 -4.87 9.01 -14.84
C SER A 291 -6.18 8.49 -15.47
N GLY A 292 -6.42 7.17 -15.37
CA GLY A 292 -7.62 6.51 -15.88
C GLY A 292 -8.86 6.61 -14.97
N LEU A 293 -8.75 7.19 -13.77
CA LEU A 293 -9.87 7.24 -12.82
C LEU A 293 -11.06 8.03 -13.31
N LYS A 294 -12.25 7.46 -13.09
CA LYS A 294 -13.55 8.05 -13.44
C LYS A 294 -14.19 8.68 -12.20
N LEU A 295 -13.70 9.87 -11.80
CA LEU A 295 -14.10 10.51 -10.54
C LEU A 295 -15.60 10.81 -10.43
N TRP A 296 -16.32 10.92 -11.57
CA TRP A 296 -17.78 11.12 -11.57
C TRP A 296 -18.56 9.93 -11.00
N GLN A 297 -17.94 8.74 -10.88
CA GLN A 297 -18.54 7.55 -10.25
C GLN A 297 -18.62 7.64 -8.73
N LEU A 298 -17.88 8.59 -8.09
CA LEU A 298 -17.87 8.73 -6.63
C LEU A 298 -19.11 9.43 -6.06
N VAL A 299 -19.90 10.14 -6.87
CA VAL A 299 -20.98 11.05 -6.39
C VAL A 299 -21.98 10.30 -5.51
N ASP A 300 -22.45 9.11 -5.95
CA ASP A 300 -23.44 8.32 -5.23
C ASP A 300 -22.86 7.49 -4.06
N LEU A 301 -21.55 7.40 -3.97
CA LEU A 301 -20.84 6.65 -2.96
C LEU A 301 -20.17 7.54 -1.90
N ALA A 302 -20.23 8.87 -2.06
CA ALA A 302 -19.49 9.80 -1.20
C ALA A 302 -19.89 9.66 0.28
N LEU A 303 -21.19 9.65 0.59
CA LEU A 303 -21.64 9.54 1.98
C LEU A 303 -21.32 8.17 2.60
N PRO A 304 -21.65 7.01 1.97
CA PRO A 304 -21.24 5.71 2.47
C PRO A 304 -19.73 5.59 2.67
N MET A 305 -18.93 6.10 1.74
CA MET A 305 -17.48 6.10 1.83
C MET A 305 -16.99 6.89 3.05
N ILE A 306 -17.50 8.10 3.31
CA ILE A 306 -17.10 8.90 4.48
C ILE A 306 -17.42 8.16 5.77
N VAL A 307 -18.59 7.51 5.88
CA VAL A 307 -18.97 6.75 7.08
C VAL A 307 -18.06 5.53 7.27
N ALA A 308 -17.76 4.79 6.18
CA ALA A 308 -16.85 3.66 6.25
C ALA A 308 -15.44 4.10 6.66
N LEU A 309 -14.91 5.18 6.08
CA LEU A 309 -13.59 5.70 6.43
C LEU A 309 -13.51 6.21 7.88
N ALA A 310 -14.58 6.82 8.38
CA ALA A 310 -14.66 7.22 9.79
C ALA A 310 -14.65 5.98 10.72
N ALA A 311 -15.35 4.92 10.35
CA ALA A 311 -15.34 3.65 11.08
C ALA A 311 -13.94 3.00 11.06
N GLU A 312 -13.24 3.03 9.93
CA GLU A 312 -11.87 2.52 9.79
C GLU A 312 -10.87 3.30 10.66
N VAL A 313 -10.98 4.63 10.71
CA VAL A 313 -10.17 5.47 11.62
C VAL A 313 -10.44 5.09 13.08
N LEU A 314 -11.71 4.96 13.46
CA LEU A 314 -12.09 4.58 14.83
C LEU A 314 -11.55 3.17 15.17
N LEU A 315 -11.72 2.21 14.27
CA LEU A 315 -11.18 0.86 14.41
C LEU A 315 -9.67 0.89 14.64
N MET A 316 -8.93 1.62 13.80
CA MET A 316 -7.47 1.74 13.92
C MET A 316 -7.06 2.31 15.27
N VAL A 317 -7.69 3.39 15.72
CA VAL A 317 -7.37 4.02 17.00
C VAL A 317 -7.67 3.09 18.18
N VAL A 318 -8.86 2.47 18.19
CA VAL A 318 -9.29 1.56 19.25
C VAL A 318 -8.37 0.33 19.29
N PHE A 319 -8.11 -0.30 18.16
CA PHE A 319 -7.25 -1.49 18.08
C PHE A 319 -5.81 -1.15 18.50
N SER A 320 -5.28 -0.03 18.08
CA SER A 320 -3.93 0.41 18.45
C SER A 320 -3.79 0.64 19.96
N LEU A 321 -4.78 1.29 20.59
CA LEU A 321 -4.76 1.59 22.02
C LEU A 321 -5.04 0.38 22.90
N LEU A 322 -5.99 -0.48 22.51
CA LEU A 322 -6.48 -1.58 23.36
C LEU A 322 -5.80 -2.92 23.07
N VAL A 323 -5.20 -3.09 21.89
CA VAL A 323 -4.61 -4.37 21.46
C VAL A 323 -3.12 -4.22 21.20
N VAL A 324 -2.71 -3.34 20.27
CA VAL A 324 -1.30 -3.24 19.86
C VAL A 324 -0.43 -2.78 21.02
N PHE A 325 -0.73 -1.65 21.63
CA PHE A 325 0.07 -1.11 22.73
C PHE A 325 0.19 -2.06 23.93
N PRO A 326 -0.89 -2.70 24.43
CA PRO A 326 -0.78 -3.66 25.53
C PRO A 326 0.00 -4.94 25.19
N ILE A 327 -0.17 -5.48 23.98
CA ILE A 327 0.45 -6.72 23.56
C ILE A 327 1.95 -6.52 23.28
N MET A 328 2.33 -5.34 22.78
CA MET A 328 3.72 -5.05 22.46
C MET A 328 4.58 -4.68 23.69
N GLY A 329 4.00 -4.58 24.90
CA GLY A 329 4.79 -4.48 26.15
C GLY A 329 4.41 -3.32 27.07
N ARG A 330 3.57 -2.37 26.64
CA ARG A 330 3.15 -1.16 27.40
C ARG A 330 4.30 -0.23 27.82
N ASP A 331 5.42 -0.33 27.13
CA ASP A 331 6.62 0.48 27.37
C ASP A 331 6.78 1.55 26.27
N TYR A 332 7.93 2.23 26.29
CA TYR A 332 8.24 3.25 25.28
C TYR A 332 8.34 2.67 23.87
N ASP A 333 8.95 1.47 23.73
CA ASP A 333 9.06 0.80 22.45
C ASP A 333 7.68 0.44 21.89
N ALA A 334 6.76 -0.03 22.75
CA ALA A 334 5.37 -0.31 22.36
C ALA A 334 4.62 0.96 21.93
N ALA A 335 4.85 2.11 22.58
CA ALA A 335 4.25 3.39 22.14
C ALA A 335 4.77 3.83 20.78
N MET A 336 6.08 3.65 20.52
CA MET A 336 6.71 3.91 19.21
C MET A 336 6.19 2.98 18.12
N ILE A 337 6.09 1.65 18.42
CA ILE A 337 5.51 0.66 17.52
C ILE A 337 4.06 1.01 17.21
N THR A 338 3.30 1.49 18.20
CA THR A 338 1.91 1.94 18.00
C THR A 338 1.83 3.13 17.03
N ALA A 339 2.75 4.11 17.12
CA ALA A 339 2.83 5.20 16.16
C ALA A 339 3.10 4.71 14.73
N GLY A 340 4.04 3.79 14.58
CA GLY A 340 4.37 3.18 13.30
C GLY A 340 3.22 2.32 12.75
N PHE A 341 2.57 1.53 13.61
CA PHE A 341 1.44 0.69 13.24
C PHE A 341 0.27 1.49 12.67
N ILE A 342 -0.10 2.61 13.32
CA ILE A 342 -1.13 3.53 12.79
C ILE A 342 -0.70 4.09 11.43
N GLY A 343 0.57 4.43 11.28
CA GLY A 343 1.08 4.99 10.02
C GLY A 343 0.97 4.03 8.84
N PHE A 344 1.46 2.79 8.95
CA PHE A 344 1.35 1.82 7.85
C PHE A 344 -0.03 1.17 7.77
N GLY A 345 -0.75 1.08 8.88
CA GLY A 345 -2.08 0.48 8.93
C GLY A 345 -3.19 1.37 8.38
N MET A 346 -2.91 2.65 8.11
CA MET A 346 -3.82 3.61 7.46
C MET A 346 -3.22 4.33 6.26
N GLY A 347 -2.04 3.96 5.82
CA GLY A 347 -1.42 4.73 4.75
C GLY A 347 -0.30 4.01 4.04
N ALA A 348 0.90 4.09 4.61
CA ALA A 348 2.10 3.51 4.04
C ALA A 348 3.22 3.42 5.08
N THR A 349 4.26 2.64 4.78
CA THR A 349 5.46 2.55 5.63
C THR A 349 6.16 3.90 5.80
N SER A 350 6.09 4.78 4.79
CA SER A 350 6.58 6.16 4.90
C SER A 350 5.88 6.98 5.99
N ASN A 351 4.55 6.83 6.12
CA ASN A 351 3.78 7.46 7.20
C ASN A 351 4.17 6.91 8.57
N ALA A 352 4.42 5.60 8.65
CA ALA A 352 4.91 4.97 9.87
C ALA A 352 6.24 5.58 10.31
N MET A 353 7.18 5.71 9.39
CA MET A 353 8.50 6.32 9.66
C MET A 353 8.37 7.79 10.07
N ALA A 354 7.54 8.58 9.38
CA ALA A 354 7.30 9.98 9.71
C ALA A 354 6.71 10.14 11.12
N ASN A 355 5.73 9.31 11.49
CA ASN A 355 5.14 9.30 12.83
C ASN A 355 6.18 8.97 13.91
N MET A 356 7.00 7.94 13.68
CA MET A 356 8.05 7.54 14.61
C MET A 356 9.12 8.62 14.75
N GLN A 357 9.54 9.25 13.65
CA GLN A 357 10.49 10.37 13.67
C GLN A 357 9.95 11.56 14.47
N ALA A 358 8.67 11.91 14.29
CA ALA A 358 8.05 13.01 15.03
C ALA A 358 8.05 12.75 16.56
N VAL A 359 7.85 11.50 16.98
CA VAL A 359 7.94 11.10 18.40
C VAL A 359 9.40 11.07 18.85
N SER A 360 10.31 10.51 18.05
CA SER A 360 11.74 10.40 18.37
C SER A 360 12.40 11.75 18.59
N ARG A 361 12.05 12.78 17.81
CA ARG A 361 12.56 14.14 17.99
C ARG A 361 12.27 14.70 19.39
N ARG A 362 11.23 14.24 20.03
CA ARG A 362 10.78 14.76 21.34
C ARG A 362 11.15 13.85 22.51
N TYR A 363 11.16 12.55 22.32
CA TYR A 363 11.32 11.56 23.39
C TYR A 363 12.52 10.63 23.19
N GLY A 364 13.23 10.76 22.07
CA GLY A 364 14.38 9.92 21.71
C GLY A 364 14.02 8.73 20.85
N THR A 365 15.03 8.08 20.29
CA THR A 365 14.85 6.94 19.38
C THR A 365 14.51 5.63 20.10
N SER A 366 13.85 4.71 19.40
CA SER A 366 13.59 3.34 19.80
C SER A 366 14.15 2.38 18.73
N PRO A 367 15.37 1.85 18.88
CA PRO A 367 15.96 0.94 17.89
C PRO A 367 15.08 -0.27 17.59
N SER A 368 14.38 -0.79 18.61
CA SER A 368 13.43 -1.91 18.44
C SER A 368 12.30 -1.56 17.48
N ALA A 369 11.63 -0.41 17.68
CA ALA A 369 10.53 0.02 16.82
C ALA A 369 11.00 0.30 15.38
N TYR A 370 12.17 0.95 15.21
CA TYR A 370 12.76 1.22 13.90
C TYR A 370 13.19 -0.04 13.14
N PHE A 371 13.39 -1.15 13.84
CA PHE A 371 13.62 -2.46 13.25
C PHE A 371 12.28 -3.17 12.91
N VAL A 372 11.34 -3.21 13.86
CA VAL A 372 10.12 -4.01 13.76
C VAL A 372 9.13 -3.44 12.72
N ILE A 373 8.95 -2.12 12.69
CA ILE A 373 7.94 -1.47 11.84
C ILE A 373 8.25 -1.60 10.34
N PRO A 374 9.46 -1.28 9.83
CA PRO A 374 9.76 -1.49 8.42
C PRO A 374 9.72 -2.96 8.01
N MET A 375 10.12 -3.86 8.92
CA MET A 375 10.10 -5.30 8.67
C MET A 375 8.67 -5.81 8.43
N VAL A 376 7.72 -5.43 9.28
CA VAL A 376 6.32 -5.84 9.14
C VAL A 376 5.61 -5.05 8.05
N GLY A 377 5.62 -3.72 8.14
CA GLY A 377 4.85 -2.84 7.25
C GLY A 377 5.42 -2.76 5.83
N GLY A 378 6.74 -2.91 5.67
CA GLY A 378 7.39 -2.78 4.37
C GLY A 378 7.67 -4.10 3.64
N LEU A 379 7.76 -5.23 4.37
CA LEU A 379 8.17 -6.49 3.74
C LEU A 379 7.05 -7.55 3.73
N PHE A 380 6.31 -7.71 4.83
CA PHE A 380 5.37 -8.83 4.95
C PHE A 380 3.91 -8.44 4.76
N ASN A 381 3.57 -7.22 5.16
CA ASN A 381 2.18 -6.80 5.29
C ASN A 381 1.43 -6.80 3.94
N ASP A 382 2.06 -6.29 2.88
CA ASP A 382 1.48 -6.20 1.55
C ASP A 382 1.17 -7.58 0.95
N PHE A 383 2.04 -8.57 1.24
CA PHE A 383 1.82 -9.95 0.82
C PHE A 383 0.56 -10.55 1.46
N PHE A 384 0.45 -10.47 2.79
CA PHE A 384 -0.71 -11.01 3.50
C PHE A 384 -1.99 -10.25 3.15
N ASN A 385 -1.88 -8.93 2.99
CA ASN A 385 -3.00 -8.09 2.59
C ASN A 385 -3.55 -8.50 1.22
N ALA A 386 -2.70 -8.61 0.20
CA ALA A 386 -3.11 -9.02 -1.13
C ALA A 386 -3.76 -10.41 -1.17
N ALA A 387 -3.21 -11.37 -0.41
CA ALA A 387 -3.76 -12.73 -0.32
C ALA A 387 -5.15 -12.74 0.34
N ILE A 388 -5.31 -12.00 1.45
CA ILE A 388 -6.59 -11.92 2.18
C ILE A 388 -7.65 -11.20 1.33
N ILE A 389 -7.28 -10.11 0.66
CA ILE A 389 -8.19 -9.37 -0.21
C ILE A 389 -8.70 -10.26 -1.35
N ALA A 390 -7.81 -10.99 -2.04
CA ALA A 390 -8.21 -11.90 -3.11
C ALA A 390 -9.21 -12.95 -2.62
N PHE A 391 -8.98 -13.51 -1.42
CA PHE A 391 -9.93 -14.42 -0.77
C PHE A 391 -11.27 -13.73 -0.47
N CYS A 392 -11.26 -12.51 0.08
CA CYS A 392 -12.48 -11.75 0.40
C CYS A 392 -13.29 -11.40 -0.86
N ILE A 393 -12.63 -10.99 -1.94
CA ILE A 393 -13.31 -10.74 -3.23
C ILE A 393 -13.97 -12.02 -3.71
N GLY A 394 -13.26 -13.16 -3.72
CA GLY A 394 -13.81 -14.44 -4.13
C GLY A 394 -14.96 -14.95 -3.26
N LEU A 395 -15.07 -14.49 -2.01
CA LEU A 395 -16.17 -14.85 -1.10
C LEU A 395 -17.42 -13.96 -1.30
N LEU A 396 -17.23 -12.69 -1.70
CA LEU A 396 -18.31 -11.70 -1.81
C LEU A 396 -18.83 -11.54 -3.23
N ALA A 397 -18.04 -11.91 -4.26
CA ALA A 397 -18.45 -11.93 -5.66
C ALA A 397 -19.26 -13.19 -5.98
#